data_7c1e47b66b5a1be99098558724bbd50f
#
_entry.id   7c1e47b66b5a1be99098558724bbd50f
#
_cell.length_a   1.000
_cell.length_b   1.000
_cell.length_c   1.000
_cell.angle_alpha   90.00
_cell.angle_beta   90.00
_cell.angle_gamma   90.00
#
_symmetry.space_group_name_H-M   'P 1'
#
loop_
_entity.id
_entity.type
_entity.pdbx_description
1 polymer ?
#
loop_
_entity_poly.entity_id
_entity_poly.type
_entity_poly.pdbx_seq_one_letter_code
_entity_poly.pdbx_strand_id
1 'polypeptide(L)'
;AMPNLLVLRPADAVEAAECWEIAMTHRSGPVALVFSRQPLEPARRRHDEENLTGRGAYVLAEAEGGPRRATILATGSEVAVALEARRMLQAEKIPAAVVSMPCWELFEQQDADYRSRVMDRAAVRVAVEAAVRQGWERYIGEDGGFVGMDGFGASGSVPDLYARFGITPERVAAEVRKRL
;
A
#
# COMPACT_ATOMS: atom_id res chain seq x y z
N ALA A 1 -16.52 4.05 3.13
CA ALA A 1 -17.15 4.88 2.08
C ALA A 1 -18.09 5.94 2.69
N MET A 2 -17.57 6.78 3.56
CA MET A 2 -18.31 7.94 4.07
C MET A 2 -17.84 9.19 3.31
N PRO A 3 -18.77 10.01 2.76
CA PRO A 3 -18.40 11.26 2.10
C PRO A 3 -17.65 12.19 3.07
N ASN A 4 -16.66 12.92 2.54
CA ASN A 4 -15.87 13.93 3.27
C ASN A 4 -15.03 13.39 4.46
N LEU A 5 -14.91 12.07 4.63
CA LEU A 5 -14.04 11.47 5.63
C LEU A 5 -12.68 11.14 5.00
N LEU A 6 -11.58 11.67 5.54
CA LEU A 6 -10.26 11.17 5.24
C LEU A 6 -9.96 9.95 6.12
N VAL A 7 -9.53 8.86 5.50
CA VAL A 7 -9.08 7.66 6.22
C VAL A 7 -7.58 7.50 6.02
N LEU A 8 -6.82 7.66 7.09
CA LEU A 8 -5.36 7.60 7.10
C LEU A 8 -4.88 6.31 7.77
N ARG A 9 -4.10 5.52 7.06
CA ARG A 9 -3.59 4.20 7.49
C ARG A 9 -2.07 4.13 7.34
N PRO A 10 -1.32 4.64 8.32
CA PRO A 10 0.13 4.70 8.25
C PRO A 10 0.79 3.33 8.32
N ALA A 11 1.88 3.17 7.58
CA ALA A 11 2.70 1.96 7.52
C ALA A 11 3.82 1.92 8.58
N ASP A 12 4.22 3.07 9.10
CA ASP A 12 5.29 3.20 10.09
C ASP A 12 5.16 4.48 10.93
N ALA A 13 6.15 4.74 11.77
CA ALA A 13 6.16 5.91 12.64
C ALA A 13 6.28 7.24 11.87
N VAL A 14 6.96 7.25 10.72
CA VAL A 14 7.10 8.45 9.89
C VAL A 14 5.77 8.81 9.26
N GLU A 15 5.12 7.85 8.59
CA GLU A 15 3.77 8.06 8.07
C GLU A 15 2.77 8.39 9.18
N ALA A 16 2.92 7.81 10.38
CA ALA A 16 2.06 8.15 11.52
C ALA A 16 2.19 9.62 11.92
N ALA A 17 3.41 10.16 11.99
CA ALA A 17 3.64 11.58 12.27
C ALA A 17 3.05 12.48 11.18
N GLU A 18 3.24 12.11 9.90
CA GLU A 18 2.67 12.81 8.75
C GLU A 18 1.13 12.77 8.74
N CYS A 19 0.54 11.63 9.11
CA CYS A 19 -0.91 11.50 9.29
C CYS A 19 -1.45 12.45 10.37
N TRP A 20 -0.73 12.59 11.49
CA TRP A 20 -1.10 13.53 12.54
C TRP A 20 -1.03 14.98 12.06
N GLU A 21 0.00 15.37 11.32
CA GLU A 21 0.10 16.70 10.73
C GLU A 21 -1.11 16.97 9.81
N ILE A 22 -1.47 16.03 8.93
CA ILE A 22 -2.64 16.14 8.07
C ILE A 22 -3.91 16.29 8.92
N ALA A 23 -4.11 15.44 9.93
CA ALA A 23 -5.29 15.47 10.77
C ALA A 23 -5.45 16.78 11.54
N MET A 24 -4.35 17.35 12.02
CA MET A 24 -4.35 18.61 12.77
C MET A 24 -4.55 19.84 11.90
N THR A 25 -4.21 19.76 10.62
CA THR A 25 -4.32 20.89 9.67
C THR A 25 -5.57 20.83 8.80
N HIS A 26 -6.18 19.66 8.63
CA HIS A 26 -7.41 19.49 7.83
C HIS A 26 -8.59 20.23 8.45
N ARG A 27 -9.32 21.01 7.62
CA ARG A 27 -10.43 21.87 8.08
C ARG A 27 -11.76 21.60 7.37
N SER A 28 -11.77 20.76 6.34
CA SER A 28 -12.93 20.57 5.48
C SER A 28 -13.77 19.32 5.82
N GLY A 29 -13.34 18.52 6.79
CA GLY A 29 -14.05 17.31 7.19
C GLY A 29 -13.40 16.55 8.33
N PRO A 30 -14.00 15.45 8.78
CA PRO A 30 -13.41 14.57 9.77
C PRO A 30 -12.24 13.77 9.20
N VAL A 31 -11.33 13.35 10.09
CA VAL A 31 -10.19 12.49 9.76
C VAL A 31 -10.19 11.28 10.69
N ALA A 32 -10.11 10.09 10.13
CA ALA A 32 -9.92 8.83 10.86
C ALA A 32 -8.47 8.37 10.73
N LEU A 33 -7.80 8.21 11.85
CA LEU A 33 -6.46 7.62 11.95
C LEU A 33 -6.60 6.16 12.35
N VAL A 34 -6.19 5.24 11.48
CA VAL A 34 -6.29 3.79 11.70
C VAL A 34 -4.90 3.22 11.89
N PHE A 35 -4.53 2.98 13.13
CA PHE A 35 -3.23 2.42 13.51
C PHE A 35 -3.28 0.91 13.69
N SER A 36 -2.13 0.25 13.50
CA SER A 36 -1.95 -1.15 13.87
C SER A 36 -1.81 -1.30 15.39
N ARG A 37 -2.24 -2.45 15.93
CA ARG A 37 -2.00 -2.81 17.33
C ARG A 37 -0.57 -3.27 17.61
N GLN A 38 0.06 -3.89 16.61
CA GLN A 38 1.44 -4.37 16.71
C GLN A 38 2.44 -3.28 16.35
N PRO A 39 3.66 -3.37 16.86
CA PRO A 39 4.76 -2.52 16.39
C PRO A 39 5.03 -2.82 14.92
N LEU A 40 5.33 -1.79 14.15
CA LEU A 40 5.72 -1.89 12.75
C LEU A 40 7.16 -1.44 12.59
N GLU A 41 7.92 -2.17 11.77
CA GLU A 41 9.28 -1.79 11.40
C GLU A 41 9.26 -0.57 10.47
N PRO A 42 10.29 0.29 10.52
CA PRO A 42 10.39 1.43 9.64
C PRO A 42 10.39 1.02 8.16
N ALA A 43 9.37 1.42 7.44
CA ALA A 43 9.23 1.21 6.01
C ALA A 43 10.02 2.25 5.22
N ARG A 44 9.93 3.52 5.58
CA ARG A 44 10.68 4.61 4.99
C ARG A 44 12.02 4.80 5.69
N ARG A 45 13.10 4.58 4.95
CA ARG A 45 14.48 4.62 5.50
C ARG A 45 15.26 5.88 5.13
N ARG A 46 14.69 6.76 4.31
CA ARG A 46 15.27 8.05 3.98
C ARG A 46 14.42 9.18 4.55
N HIS A 47 15.07 10.29 4.83
CA HIS A 47 14.39 11.51 5.21
C HIS A 47 13.89 12.23 3.94
N ASP A 48 12.64 12.67 3.96
CA ASP A 48 12.05 13.56 2.98
C ASP A 48 11.51 14.79 3.75
N GLU A 49 11.78 15.98 3.24
CA GLU A 49 11.25 17.22 3.84
C GLU A 49 9.76 17.40 3.58
N GLU A 50 9.27 16.80 2.48
CA GLU A 50 7.87 16.82 2.11
C GLU A 50 7.09 15.75 2.88
N ASN A 51 5.90 16.12 3.36
CA ASN A 51 4.93 15.16 3.88
C ASN A 51 4.38 14.31 2.71
N LEU A 52 5.00 13.15 2.47
CA LEU A 52 4.62 12.27 1.36
C LEU A 52 3.23 11.62 1.57
N THR A 53 2.83 11.42 2.81
CA THR A 53 1.48 10.93 3.17
C THR A 53 0.40 11.91 2.70
N GLY A 54 0.71 13.21 2.65
CA GLY A 54 -0.19 14.24 2.11
C GLY A 54 -0.52 14.08 0.63
N ARG A 55 0.28 13.32 -0.12
CA ARG A 55 -0.04 12.93 -1.49
C ARG A 55 -1.07 11.79 -1.57
N GLY A 56 -1.37 11.12 -0.45
CA GLY A 56 -2.31 10.02 -0.35
C GLY A 56 -1.78 8.67 -0.82
N ALA A 57 -0.89 8.65 -1.81
CA ALA A 57 -0.08 7.52 -2.21
C ALA A 57 1.23 8.01 -2.83
N TYR A 58 2.30 7.26 -2.64
CA TYR A 58 3.61 7.58 -3.19
C TYR A 58 4.46 6.32 -3.41
N VAL A 59 5.46 6.43 -4.27
CA VAL A 59 6.41 5.33 -4.50
C VAL A 59 7.37 5.25 -3.31
N LEU A 60 7.18 4.24 -2.47
CA LEU A 60 8.03 3.99 -1.31
C LEU A 60 9.37 3.34 -1.71
N ALA A 61 9.31 2.39 -2.63
CA ALA A 61 10.49 1.72 -3.15
C ALA A 61 10.34 1.51 -4.66
N GLU A 62 11.30 2.05 -5.43
CA GLU A 62 11.29 1.95 -6.89
C GLU A 62 11.81 0.58 -7.36
N ALA A 63 11.45 0.21 -8.59
CA ALA A 63 12.00 -0.95 -9.27
C ALA A 63 13.51 -0.76 -9.55
N GLU A 64 14.25 -1.84 -9.46
CA GLU A 64 15.68 -1.88 -9.77
C GLU A 64 15.96 -2.83 -10.93
N GLY A 65 16.97 -2.52 -11.73
CA GLY A 65 17.39 -3.38 -12.84
C GLY A 65 16.61 -3.19 -14.15
N GLY A 66 15.74 -2.18 -14.24
CA GLY A 66 14.99 -1.86 -15.45
C GLY A 66 13.65 -1.18 -15.20
N PRO A 67 12.87 -0.94 -16.25
CA PRO A 67 11.51 -0.42 -16.12
C PRO A 67 10.66 -1.33 -15.23
N ARG A 68 9.69 -0.75 -14.52
CA ARG A 68 8.76 -1.53 -13.69
C ARG A 68 8.06 -2.59 -14.53
N ARG A 69 8.10 -3.82 -14.08
CA ARG A 69 7.24 -4.90 -14.57
C ARG A 69 6.05 -5.13 -13.64
N ALA A 70 6.21 -4.77 -12.35
CA ALA A 70 5.13 -4.84 -11.37
C ALA A 70 5.12 -3.62 -10.45
N THR A 71 3.93 -3.21 -10.02
CA THR A 71 3.70 -2.25 -8.94
C THR A 71 2.86 -2.94 -7.87
N ILE A 72 3.42 -3.05 -6.66
CA ILE A 72 2.73 -3.63 -5.50
C ILE A 72 2.17 -2.47 -4.68
N LEU A 73 0.87 -2.46 -4.46
CA LEU A 73 0.16 -1.43 -3.71
C LEU A 73 -0.18 -1.97 -2.32
N ALA A 74 0.08 -1.20 -1.28
CA ALA A 74 -0.23 -1.60 0.09
C ALA A 74 -0.58 -0.40 0.96
N THR A 75 -1.23 -0.64 2.09
CA THR A 75 -1.55 0.37 3.09
C THR A 75 -1.33 -0.20 4.50
N GLY A 76 -0.98 0.66 5.46
CA GLY A 76 -0.81 0.23 6.85
C GLY A 76 0.23 -0.88 7.01
N SER A 77 -0.07 -1.84 7.87
CA SER A 77 0.83 -2.96 8.21
C SER A 77 1.25 -3.82 7.02
N GLU A 78 0.44 -3.89 5.97
CA GLU A 78 0.72 -4.74 4.81
C GLU A 78 1.80 -4.16 3.88
N VAL A 79 2.23 -2.92 4.08
CA VAL A 79 3.39 -2.33 3.39
C VAL A 79 4.67 -3.14 3.65
N ALA A 80 4.85 -3.68 4.86
CA ALA A 80 5.98 -4.55 5.17
C ALA A 80 5.95 -5.85 4.33
N VAL A 81 4.76 -6.44 4.13
CA VAL A 81 4.54 -7.62 3.27
C VAL A 81 4.90 -7.29 1.81
N ALA A 82 4.47 -6.12 1.33
CA ALA A 82 4.76 -5.65 -0.02
C ALA A 82 6.26 -5.44 -0.27
N LEU A 83 6.97 -4.85 0.70
CA LEU A 83 8.43 -4.64 0.62
C LEU A 83 9.19 -5.97 0.55
N GLU A 84 8.80 -6.96 1.35
CA GLU A 84 9.43 -8.27 1.30
C GLU A 84 9.11 -9.01 0.00
N ALA A 85 7.87 -8.94 -0.50
CA ALA A 85 7.51 -9.48 -1.80
C ALA A 85 8.33 -8.84 -2.95
N ARG A 86 8.53 -7.51 -2.89
CA ARG A 86 9.42 -6.80 -3.83
C ARG A 86 10.84 -7.37 -3.76
N ARG A 87 11.40 -7.56 -2.55
CA ARG A 87 12.74 -8.12 -2.39
C ARG A 87 12.87 -9.49 -3.05
N MET A 88 11.88 -10.36 -2.91
CA MET A 88 11.84 -11.67 -3.55
C MET A 88 11.84 -11.54 -5.08
N LEU A 89 10.97 -10.70 -5.63
CA LEU A 89 10.87 -10.47 -7.08
C LEU A 89 12.16 -9.87 -7.66
N GLN A 90 12.76 -8.90 -6.98
CA GLN A 90 14.05 -8.31 -7.38
C GLN A 90 15.17 -9.36 -7.43
N ALA A 91 15.23 -10.31 -6.47
CA ALA A 91 16.17 -11.41 -6.48
C ALA A 91 16.02 -12.33 -7.72
N GLU A 92 14.80 -12.40 -8.27
CA GLU A 92 14.46 -13.12 -9.51
C GLU A 92 14.63 -12.25 -10.77
N LYS A 93 15.20 -11.04 -10.64
CA LYS A 93 15.36 -10.08 -11.75
C LYS A 93 14.03 -9.61 -12.34
N ILE A 94 12.99 -9.56 -11.53
CA ILE A 94 11.70 -8.97 -11.87
C ILE A 94 11.64 -7.57 -11.24
N PRO A 95 11.80 -6.49 -12.03
CA PRO A 95 11.75 -5.11 -11.53
C PRO A 95 10.36 -4.79 -10.97
N ALA A 96 10.27 -4.65 -9.66
CA ALA A 96 9.03 -4.37 -8.95
C ALA A 96 9.16 -3.13 -8.06
N ALA A 97 8.14 -2.28 -8.08
CA ALA A 97 8.02 -1.13 -7.18
C ALA A 97 7.00 -1.40 -6.07
N VAL A 98 7.15 -0.72 -4.94
CA VAL A 98 6.14 -0.67 -3.88
C VAL A 98 5.60 0.74 -3.75
N VAL A 99 4.30 0.86 -3.74
CA VAL A 99 3.55 2.09 -3.47
C VAL A 99 2.89 1.97 -2.11
N SER A 100 3.20 2.88 -1.19
CA SER A 100 2.41 3.07 0.01
C SER A 100 1.20 3.93 -0.31
N MET A 101 0.02 3.52 0.15
CA MET A 101 -1.26 4.21 -0.06
C MET A 101 -1.93 4.54 1.27
N PRO A 102 -1.37 5.45 2.07
CA PRO A 102 -1.92 5.79 3.37
C PRO A 102 -3.32 6.45 3.32
N CYS A 103 -3.70 7.10 2.20
CA CYS A 103 -5.00 7.76 2.08
C CYS A 103 -5.50 7.83 0.64
N TRP A 104 -6.55 7.10 0.32
CA TRP A 104 -7.13 7.09 -1.02
C TRP A 104 -7.74 8.43 -1.41
N GLU A 105 -8.43 9.09 -0.48
CA GLU A 105 -9.12 10.35 -0.71
C GLU A 105 -8.14 11.46 -1.11
N LEU A 106 -6.97 11.53 -0.50
CA LEU A 106 -5.92 12.49 -0.86
C LEU A 106 -5.25 12.12 -2.19
N PHE A 107 -5.08 10.83 -2.47
CA PHE A 107 -4.53 10.40 -3.75
C PHE A 107 -5.44 10.75 -4.93
N GLU A 108 -6.75 10.60 -4.78
CA GLU A 108 -7.71 10.98 -5.82
C GLU A 108 -7.73 12.48 -6.12
N GLN A 109 -7.29 13.31 -5.20
CA GLN A 109 -7.16 14.77 -5.39
C GLN A 109 -5.90 15.17 -6.16
N GLN A 110 -4.95 14.26 -6.35
CA GLN A 110 -3.73 14.54 -7.12
C GLN A 110 -4.04 14.66 -8.61
N ASP A 111 -3.19 15.40 -9.32
CA ASP A 111 -3.29 15.51 -10.77
C ASP A 111 -3.11 14.16 -11.48
N ALA A 112 -3.59 14.07 -12.71
CA ALA A 112 -3.58 12.83 -13.48
C ALA A 112 -2.15 12.34 -13.78
N ASP A 113 -1.20 13.23 -13.94
CA ASP A 113 0.19 12.91 -14.25
C ASP A 113 0.87 12.31 -13.02
N TYR A 114 0.66 12.88 -11.83
CA TYR A 114 1.15 12.30 -10.59
C TYR A 114 0.59 10.89 -10.37
N ARG A 115 -0.73 10.73 -10.46
CA ARG A 115 -1.39 9.44 -10.30
C ARG A 115 -0.88 8.41 -11.30
N SER A 116 -0.67 8.82 -12.56
CA SER A 116 -0.15 7.93 -13.59
C SER A 116 1.29 7.47 -13.31
N ARG A 117 2.16 8.39 -12.84
CA ARG A 117 3.54 8.04 -12.46
C ARG A 117 3.59 7.10 -11.27
N VAL A 118 2.77 7.32 -10.26
CA VAL A 118 2.73 6.47 -9.06
C VAL A 118 2.24 5.06 -9.41
N MET A 119 1.17 4.95 -10.20
CA MET A 119 0.53 3.67 -10.53
C MET A 119 1.25 2.87 -11.62
N ASP A 120 1.96 3.52 -12.52
CA ASP A 120 2.55 2.92 -13.72
C ASP A 120 1.61 1.92 -14.41
N ARG A 121 0.74 2.44 -15.28
CA ARG A 121 -0.31 1.62 -15.93
C ARG A 121 0.24 0.55 -16.88
N ALA A 122 1.50 0.64 -17.28
CA ALA A 122 2.14 -0.36 -18.12
C ALA A 122 2.60 -1.60 -17.32
N ALA A 123 2.79 -1.45 -16.01
CA ALA A 123 3.19 -2.55 -15.14
C ALA A 123 1.98 -3.35 -14.62
N VAL A 124 2.21 -4.63 -14.33
CA VAL A 124 1.25 -5.44 -13.57
C VAL A 124 1.03 -4.82 -12.19
N ARG A 125 -0.23 -4.75 -11.74
CA ARG A 125 -0.55 -4.18 -10.43
C ARG A 125 -1.17 -5.24 -9.54
N VAL A 126 -0.62 -5.33 -8.32
CA VAL A 126 -1.10 -6.22 -7.27
C VAL A 126 -1.26 -5.42 -5.99
N ALA A 127 -2.43 -5.50 -5.36
CA ALA A 127 -2.64 -4.89 -4.05
C ALA A 127 -2.63 -5.95 -2.94
N VAL A 128 -2.17 -5.56 -1.75
CA VAL A 128 -2.22 -6.38 -0.54
C VAL A 128 -2.80 -5.57 0.62
N GLU A 129 -3.83 -6.11 1.25
CA GLU A 129 -4.47 -5.53 2.43
C GLU A 129 -5.19 -6.61 3.24
N ALA A 130 -5.12 -6.53 4.58
CA ALA A 130 -5.89 -7.38 5.48
C ALA A 130 -7.38 -6.94 5.53
N ALA A 131 -7.98 -6.81 4.36
CA ALA A 131 -9.38 -6.44 4.12
C ALA A 131 -9.89 -7.12 2.85
N VAL A 132 -11.13 -6.87 2.50
CA VAL A 132 -11.73 -7.35 1.24
C VAL A 132 -11.27 -6.49 0.05
N ARG A 133 -11.32 -7.06 -1.14
CA ARG A 133 -10.86 -6.42 -2.39
C ARG A 133 -11.60 -5.11 -2.74
N GLN A 134 -12.79 -4.91 -2.19
CA GLN A 134 -13.67 -3.79 -2.54
C GLN A 134 -12.96 -2.43 -2.56
N GLY A 135 -13.03 -1.74 -3.69
CA GLY A 135 -12.42 -0.44 -3.92
C GLY A 135 -11.02 -0.49 -4.54
N TRP A 136 -10.29 -1.60 -4.40
CA TRP A 136 -8.98 -1.76 -5.00
C TRP A 136 -9.01 -1.85 -6.53
N GLU A 137 -10.14 -2.25 -7.12
CA GLU A 137 -10.32 -2.32 -8.58
C GLU A 137 -9.97 -1.01 -9.28
N ARG A 138 -10.23 0.13 -8.62
CA ARG A 138 -9.89 1.46 -9.14
C ARG A 138 -8.40 1.60 -9.43
N TYR A 139 -7.55 0.98 -8.63
CA TYR A 139 -6.09 1.10 -8.69
C TYR A 139 -5.43 -0.05 -9.44
N ILE A 140 -5.87 -1.27 -9.18
CA ILE A 140 -5.28 -2.46 -9.81
C ILE A 140 -5.89 -2.77 -11.19
N GLY A 141 -7.11 -2.30 -11.48
CA GLY A 141 -7.85 -2.66 -12.69
C GLY A 141 -8.52 -4.03 -12.60
N GLU A 142 -9.20 -4.43 -13.67
CA GLU A 142 -9.93 -5.71 -13.74
C GLU A 142 -8.98 -6.91 -13.66
N ASP A 143 -7.86 -6.86 -14.38
CA ASP A 143 -6.83 -7.91 -14.45
C ASP A 143 -5.84 -7.88 -13.29
N GLY A 144 -5.92 -6.88 -12.42
CA GLY A 144 -5.02 -6.71 -11.29
C GLY A 144 -5.18 -7.79 -10.22
N GLY A 145 -4.07 -8.09 -9.53
CA GLY A 145 -4.04 -9.06 -8.44
C GLY A 145 -4.44 -8.43 -7.11
N PHE A 146 -5.06 -9.24 -6.26
CA PHE A 146 -5.33 -8.84 -4.89
C PHE A 146 -5.01 -9.99 -3.92
N VAL A 147 -4.26 -9.67 -2.88
CA VAL A 147 -3.97 -10.56 -1.76
C VAL A 147 -4.64 -9.97 -0.52
N GLY A 148 -5.63 -10.63 0.00
CA GLY A 148 -6.42 -10.14 1.13
C GLY A 148 -7.39 -11.19 1.64
N MET A 149 -8.53 -10.75 2.14
CA MET A 149 -9.52 -11.58 2.81
C MET A 149 -10.80 -11.72 1.98
N ASP A 150 -11.44 -12.89 2.11
CA ASP A 150 -12.72 -13.20 1.46
C ASP A 150 -13.90 -13.11 2.44
N GLY A 151 -13.63 -12.90 3.72
CA GLY A 151 -14.65 -12.91 4.76
C GLY A 151 -14.17 -12.24 6.05
N PHE A 152 -14.78 -12.66 7.15
CA PHE A 152 -14.46 -12.10 8.46
C PHE A 152 -13.08 -12.50 8.96
N GLY A 153 -12.47 -11.61 9.75
CA GLY A 153 -11.25 -11.88 10.48
C GLY A 153 -11.41 -12.94 11.57
N ALA A 154 -10.32 -13.24 12.24
CA ALA A 154 -10.27 -14.15 13.37
C ALA A 154 -9.42 -13.54 14.49
N SER A 155 -9.49 -14.15 15.69
CA SER A 155 -8.63 -13.79 16.80
C SER A 155 -7.41 -14.71 16.83
N GLY A 156 -6.22 -14.12 16.97
CA GLY A 156 -4.96 -14.85 16.99
C GLY A 156 -3.76 -13.91 16.95
N SER A 157 -2.56 -14.48 16.92
CA SER A 157 -1.35 -13.71 16.67
C SER A 157 -1.31 -13.23 15.23
N VAL A 158 -0.66 -12.10 14.96
CA VAL A 158 -0.57 -11.56 13.58
C VAL A 158 0.10 -12.56 12.62
N PRO A 159 1.22 -13.22 12.96
CA PRO A 159 1.82 -14.21 12.08
C PRO A 159 0.86 -15.36 11.72
N ASP A 160 0.15 -15.90 12.72
CA ASP A 160 -0.79 -16.98 12.49
C ASP A 160 -1.97 -16.56 11.61
N LEU A 161 -2.49 -15.35 11.83
CA LEU A 161 -3.59 -14.81 11.03
C LEU A 161 -3.15 -14.52 9.59
N TYR A 162 -1.98 -13.92 9.40
CA TYR A 162 -1.44 -13.67 8.07
C TYR A 162 -1.19 -14.98 7.30
N ALA A 163 -0.61 -15.97 7.96
CA ALA A 163 -0.42 -17.28 7.36
C ALA A 163 -1.77 -17.93 6.99
N ARG A 164 -2.74 -17.89 7.92
CA ARG A 164 -4.08 -18.46 7.71
C ARG A 164 -4.82 -17.82 6.53
N PHE A 165 -4.76 -16.50 6.41
CA PHE A 165 -5.45 -15.76 5.33
C PHE A 165 -4.60 -15.65 4.06
N GLY A 166 -3.37 -16.15 4.10
CA GLY A 166 -2.46 -16.08 2.96
C GLY A 166 -2.00 -14.66 2.63
N ILE A 167 -1.97 -13.75 3.62
CA ILE A 167 -1.45 -12.40 3.46
C ILE A 167 0.07 -12.47 3.69
N THR A 168 0.78 -13.05 2.73
CA THR A 168 2.21 -13.33 2.83
C THR A 168 2.98 -12.77 1.63
N PRO A 169 4.28 -12.46 1.81
CA PRO A 169 5.13 -12.01 0.71
C PRO A 169 5.19 -12.99 -0.45
N GLU A 170 5.22 -14.29 -0.17
CA GLU A 170 5.26 -15.35 -1.17
C GLU A 170 4.00 -15.33 -2.05
N ARG A 171 2.82 -15.13 -1.44
CA ARG A 171 1.57 -15.08 -2.18
C ARG A 171 1.47 -13.79 -3.02
N VAL A 172 1.92 -12.66 -2.51
CA VAL A 172 2.00 -11.41 -3.28
C VAL A 172 2.94 -11.60 -4.49
N ALA A 173 4.13 -12.16 -4.29
CA ALA A 173 5.07 -12.43 -5.36
C ALA A 173 4.51 -13.44 -6.38
N ALA A 174 3.84 -14.50 -5.91
CA ALA A 174 3.16 -15.46 -6.79
C ALA A 174 2.06 -14.81 -7.64
N GLU A 175 1.29 -13.89 -7.03
CA GLU A 175 0.22 -13.17 -7.71
C GLU A 175 0.76 -12.20 -8.79
N VAL A 176 1.94 -11.61 -8.56
CA VAL A 176 2.69 -10.85 -9.59
C VAL A 176 3.12 -11.77 -10.72
N ARG A 177 3.82 -12.88 -10.42
CA ARG A 177 4.33 -13.81 -11.45
C ARG A 177 3.22 -14.36 -12.36
N LYS A 178 2.06 -14.63 -11.80
CA LYS A 178 0.90 -15.13 -12.55
C LYS A 178 0.41 -14.18 -13.64
N ARG A 179 0.76 -12.89 -13.54
CA ARG A 179 0.27 -11.83 -14.44
C ARG A 179 1.35 -11.28 -15.38
N LEU A 180 2.60 -11.71 -15.20
CA LEU A 180 3.74 -11.35 -16.06
C LEU A 180 3.82 -12.23 -17.31
#